data_5d7c721d51ac91906a4c7d5eb585b2af
#
_entry.id   5d7c721d51ac91906a4c7d5eb585b2af
#
_cell.length_a   1.000
_cell.length_b   1.000
_cell.length_c   1.000
_cell.angle_alpha   90.00
_cell.angle_beta   90.00
_cell.angle_gamma   90.00
#
_symmetry.space_group_name_H-M   'P 1'
#
loop_
_entity.id
_entity.type
_entity.pdbx_description
1 polymer ?
#
loop_
_entity_poly.entity_id
_entity_poly.type
_entity_poly.pdbx_seq_one_letter_code
_entity_poly.pdbx_strand_id
1 'polypeptide(L)'
;MSISAIHRGRKTIIPVIQSLSRKAGLLASSMLTSVGVLGAGVALYPSAALSADYAAGGGVINAPSGNATAVGSGATTTGNFATAYGAGSIANGTFATATGPGSTANGTNATATGASSLADGTYATATGQNSVANGTSATATGTFSAAVGTLATATGEQSRADGTNATATGQFSLANGTYATATGQASNANGTNATATGQGSVANGVDATATGSLSKANGFDATATGIQSAANGTFATATGAQSVAHGDSATATGQGSFANGDFATATGQGSIANGLTASAFGQGSNATGDATTAIGQASTASATGATAIGAGATATFANSTAIGAGATTSAPNQVSIGTSTNTYRMSGLTSAASLAAQSGPTQVVTTDAAGHLAAASFSGADISTLQSNVSTLQTQMRQAFEGTAIAIAMGGSALPSDKRFAVSTNWGTFRGQNAMSLGAQMRLNQYVVLNGGVAAGFAQGGVGGRAGVTVAW
;
A
#
# COMPACT_ATOMS: atom_id res chain seq x y z
N MET A 1 -13.36 37.09 -3.32
CA MET A 1 -13.20 38.37 -2.63
C MET A 1 -11.72 38.57 -2.42
N SER A 2 -11.15 39.26 -3.36
CA SER A 2 -10.63 40.65 -3.37
C SER A 2 -9.25 40.74 -2.70
N ILE A 3 -8.16 40.62 -3.47
CA ILE A 3 -7.33 41.66 -4.09
C ILE A 3 -7.00 42.81 -3.11
N SER A 4 -5.74 42.96 -2.73
CA SER A 4 -5.07 44.23 -2.85
C SER A 4 -3.54 44.09 -2.89
N ALA A 5 -2.99 44.57 -3.98
CA ALA A 5 -1.60 44.85 -4.25
C ALA A 5 -1.12 46.07 -3.46
N ILE A 6 0.12 46.09 -2.99
CA ILE A 6 0.85 47.35 -2.81
C ILE A 6 2.27 47.18 -3.37
N HIS A 7 2.46 47.93 -4.41
CA HIS A 7 3.70 48.27 -5.13
C HIS A 7 4.39 49.45 -4.42
N ARG A 8 5.73 49.41 -4.29
CA ARG A 8 6.73 50.48 -4.21
C ARG A 8 7.86 50.10 -3.23
N GLY A 9 9.10 50.18 -3.55
CA GLY A 9 9.86 51.06 -4.35
C GLY A 9 11.31 50.56 -4.50
N ARG A 10 11.73 50.56 -5.72
CA ARG A 10 13.16 50.54 -6.08
C ARG A 10 13.85 51.77 -5.49
N LYS A 11 14.92 51.58 -4.72
CA LYS A 11 15.97 52.60 -4.61
C LYS A 11 17.29 51.92 -4.95
N THR A 12 17.76 52.32 -6.11
CA THR A 12 19.09 52.28 -6.67
C THR A 12 20.16 52.60 -5.61
N ILE A 13 21.09 51.70 -5.39
CA ILE A 13 22.36 51.96 -4.76
C ILE A 13 23.44 51.39 -5.68
N ILE A 14 23.86 52.18 -6.61
CA ILE A 14 25.15 52.18 -7.24
C ILE A 14 25.45 53.68 -7.43
N PRO A 15 26.47 54.30 -6.82
CA PRO A 15 27.87 54.09 -7.13
C PRO A 15 28.84 54.34 -5.93
N VAL A 16 29.57 53.36 -5.47
CA VAL A 16 30.76 53.61 -4.60
C VAL A 16 31.98 52.78 -5.01
N ILE A 17 31.95 52.01 -6.07
CA ILE A 17 33.08 51.14 -6.46
C ILE A 17 33.97 51.77 -7.58
N GLN A 18 33.78 53.01 -7.96
CA GLN A 18 34.66 53.63 -8.97
C GLN A 18 35.77 54.58 -8.45
N SER A 19 35.93 54.71 -7.14
CA SER A 19 36.95 55.61 -6.63
C SER A 19 38.23 54.98 -6.02
N LEU A 20 38.31 53.64 -5.98
CA LEU A 20 39.49 52.95 -5.40
C LEU A 20 40.43 52.31 -6.42
N SER A 21 40.12 52.32 -7.72
CA SER A 21 41.04 51.80 -8.74
C SER A 21 42.04 52.85 -9.32
N ARG A 22 41.96 54.07 -8.89
CA ARG A 22 42.88 55.14 -9.38
C ARG A 22 44.04 55.51 -8.45
N LYS A 23 44.21 54.92 -7.27
CA LYS A 23 45.30 55.19 -6.36
C LYS A 23 46.36 54.10 -6.21
N ALA A 24 46.19 52.96 -6.82
CA ALA A 24 47.18 51.87 -6.83
C ALA A 24 48.12 51.93 -8.04
N GLY A 25 47.90 52.83 -8.99
CA GLY A 25 48.70 52.97 -10.20
C GLY A 25 49.80 53.98 -10.15
N LEU A 26 50.03 54.69 -9.03
CA LEU A 26 51.00 55.84 -8.97
C LEU A 26 52.17 55.66 -8.01
N LEU A 27 52.51 54.49 -7.53
CA LEU A 27 53.66 54.26 -6.63
C LEU A 27 54.71 53.29 -7.20
N ALA A 28 54.66 52.96 -8.47
CA ALA A 28 55.68 52.13 -9.14
C ALA A 28 56.49 52.87 -10.20
N SER A 29 56.48 54.22 -10.19
CA SER A 29 57.16 55.01 -11.21
C SER A 29 58.26 56.01 -10.65
N SER A 30 58.81 55.74 -9.50
CA SER A 30 59.89 56.67 -9.02
C SER A 30 61.03 55.91 -8.34
N MET A 31 61.72 55.08 -9.09
CA MET A 31 63.12 54.71 -8.83
C MET A 31 63.71 54.06 -10.07
N LEU A 32 64.17 54.82 -11.00
CA LEU A 32 65.40 54.56 -11.78
C LEU A 32 65.68 55.76 -12.73
N THR A 33 66.26 56.84 -12.20
CA THR A 33 66.98 57.76 -13.01
C THR A 33 68.28 58.08 -12.27
N SER A 34 69.26 57.28 -12.55
CA SER A 34 70.67 57.72 -12.63
C SER A 34 71.50 56.54 -13.14
N VAL A 35 71.99 56.64 -14.35
CA VAL A 35 73.35 56.34 -14.74
C VAL A 35 73.53 56.49 -16.25
N GLY A 36 74.28 57.45 -16.65
CA GLY A 36 75.36 57.38 -17.64
C GLY A 36 75.01 57.19 -19.12
N VAL A 37 75.07 58.34 -19.85
CA VAL A 37 75.19 58.37 -21.30
C VAL A 37 76.61 57.82 -21.68
N LEU A 38 76.60 56.80 -22.56
CA LEU A 38 77.69 56.64 -23.58
C LEU A 38 77.12 55.76 -24.75
N GLY A 39 77.20 56.35 -25.91
CA GLY A 39 76.60 55.96 -27.17
C GLY A 39 76.85 54.57 -27.68
N ALA A 40 75.86 54.18 -28.36
CA ALA A 40 75.81 53.39 -29.58
C ALA A 40 74.42 52.77 -29.73
N GLY A 41 73.83 52.90 -30.88
CA GLY A 41 72.53 52.46 -31.34
C GLY A 41 71.75 51.42 -30.48
N VAL A 42 70.83 51.89 -29.72
CA VAL A 42 69.85 50.97 -29.05
C VAL A 42 68.70 50.77 -30.02
N ALA A 43 68.63 49.61 -30.68
CA ALA A 43 67.40 49.11 -31.25
C ALA A 43 66.44 48.97 -30.12
N LEU A 44 65.37 49.79 -30.08
CA LEU A 44 64.22 49.59 -29.18
C LEU A 44 63.50 48.37 -29.69
N TYR A 45 63.86 47.17 -29.16
CA TYR A 45 62.95 46.04 -29.16
C TYR A 45 61.84 46.42 -28.13
N PRO A 46 60.57 46.31 -28.52
CA PRO A 46 59.55 46.41 -27.52
C PRO A 46 59.86 45.32 -26.51
N SER A 47 60.26 45.75 -25.27
CA SER A 47 60.32 44.82 -24.17
C SER A 47 58.90 44.21 -24.09
N ALA A 48 58.74 42.96 -24.53
CA ALA A 48 57.64 42.20 -24.07
C ALA A 48 57.55 42.48 -22.56
N ALA A 49 56.39 42.93 -22.08
CA ALA A 49 56.18 43.08 -20.65
C ALA A 49 56.43 41.71 -20.04
N LEU A 50 57.66 41.50 -19.53
CA LEU A 50 57.99 40.31 -18.77
C LEU A 50 57.09 40.37 -17.55
N SER A 51 56.04 39.56 -17.57
CA SER A 51 55.24 39.25 -16.40
C SER A 51 56.26 38.78 -15.33
N ALA A 52 56.38 39.50 -14.24
CA ALA A 52 57.45 39.26 -13.26
C ALA A 52 56.92 38.21 -12.25
N ASP A 53 57.70 37.15 -12.07
CA ASP A 53 57.61 36.28 -10.90
C ASP A 53 57.75 37.06 -9.61
N TYR A 54 56.94 36.76 -8.61
CA TYR A 54 57.01 37.43 -7.31
C TYR A 54 57.30 36.46 -6.18
N ALA A 55 58.43 36.52 -5.58
CA ALA A 55 58.81 35.72 -4.42
C ALA A 55 59.08 36.64 -3.20
N ALA A 56 58.50 36.36 -2.04
CA ALA A 56 58.70 37.08 -0.80
C ALA A 56 58.73 36.18 0.44
N GLY A 57 59.39 36.62 1.51
CA GLY A 57 59.37 35.86 2.78
C GLY A 57 60.01 34.48 2.74
N GLY A 58 60.95 34.20 1.85
CA GLY A 58 61.59 32.92 1.67
C GLY A 58 60.82 31.96 0.71
N GLY A 59 59.98 32.52 -0.13
CA GLY A 59 59.29 31.75 -1.21
C GLY A 59 60.27 31.42 -2.35
N VAL A 60 60.03 30.27 -3.01
CA VAL A 60 60.85 29.76 -4.12
C VAL A 60 59.97 29.57 -5.37
N ILE A 61 60.41 30.16 -6.49
CA ILE A 61 59.73 30.01 -7.77
C ILE A 61 60.61 29.16 -8.70
N ASN A 62 60.09 28.02 -9.12
CA ASN A 62 60.71 27.12 -10.09
C ASN A 62 59.92 27.05 -11.40
N ALA A 63 58.99 27.97 -11.63
CA ALA A 63 58.13 28.01 -12.81
C ALA A 63 58.93 28.43 -14.07
N PRO A 64 58.83 27.73 -15.21
CA PRO A 64 59.68 27.99 -16.37
C PRO A 64 59.23 29.20 -17.22
N SER A 65 58.07 29.82 -17.02
CA SER A 65 57.54 30.85 -17.93
C SER A 65 57.03 32.14 -17.26
N GLY A 66 57.33 32.40 -16.00
CA GLY A 66 56.94 33.61 -15.32
C GLY A 66 55.45 33.72 -14.90
N ASN A 67 55.11 34.81 -14.19
CA ASN A 67 53.79 35.10 -13.58
C ASN A 67 53.42 34.16 -12.41
N ALA A 68 54.38 33.54 -11.75
CA ALA A 68 54.12 32.78 -10.55
C ALA A 68 54.34 33.64 -9.29
N THR A 69 53.64 33.36 -8.23
CA THR A 69 53.73 34.05 -6.94
C THR A 69 54.02 33.08 -5.82
N ALA A 70 55.10 33.22 -5.07
CA ALA A 70 55.44 32.43 -3.91
C ALA A 70 55.72 33.33 -2.69
N VAL A 71 54.87 33.30 -1.66
CA VAL A 71 54.99 34.15 -0.48
C VAL A 71 54.91 33.31 0.79
N GLY A 72 55.96 33.32 1.59
CA GLY A 72 56.06 32.60 2.86
C GLY A 72 57.32 31.73 2.95
N SER A 73 57.78 31.41 4.16
CA SER A 73 58.94 30.57 4.38
C SER A 73 58.69 29.15 3.77
N GLY A 74 59.51 28.78 2.77
CA GLY A 74 59.39 27.51 2.07
C GLY A 74 58.17 27.41 1.14
N ALA A 75 57.44 28.49 0.83
CA ALA A 75 56.43 28.51 -0.20
C ALA A 75 57.06 28.18 -1.56
N THR A 76 56.46 27.27 -2.36
CA THR A 76 57.05 26.83 -3.62
C THR A 76 56.01 26.83 -4.76
N THR A 77 56.39 27.40 -5.92
CA THR A 77 55.62 27.30 -7.16
C THR A 77 56.45 26.64 -8.25
N THR A 78 55.92 25.61 -8.92
CA THR A 78 56.52 24.96 -10.10
C THR A 78 55.61 25.10 -11.34
N GLY A 79 54.36 25.40 -11.16
CA GLY A 79 53.40 25.61 -12.24
C GLY A 79 53.45 27.03 -12.80
N ASN A 80 53.22 27.20 -14.11
CA ASN A 80 53.05 28.48 -14.73
C ASN A 80 51.78 29.16 -14.20
N PHE A 81 51.85 30.47 -13.93
CA PHE A 81 50.73 31.23 -13.36
C PHE A 81 50.25 30.71 -12.00
N ALA A 82 51.08 29.96 -11.29
CA ALA A 82 50.71 29.38 -10.01
C ALA A 82 50.91 30.37 -8.85
N THR A 83 50.12 30.29 -7.82
CA THR A 83 50.18 31.10 -6.61
C THR A 83 50.31 30.23 -5.37
N ALA A 84 51.39 30.39 -4.60
CA ALA A 84 51.57 29.74 -3.31
C ALA A 84 51.71 30.83 -2.21
N TYR A 85 50.79 30.83 -1.24
CA TYR A 85 50.76 31.80 -0.16
C TYR A 85 50.63 31.09 1.20
N GLY A 86 51.67 31.15 2.01
CA GLY A 86 51.74 30.52 3.33
C GLY A 86 53.03 29.74 3.52
N ALA A 87 53.46 29.55 4.78
CA ALA A 87 54.64 28.76 5.08
C ALA A 87 54.51 27.32 4.57
N GLY A 88 55.48 26.86 3.76
CA GLY A 88 55.42 25.51 3.17
C GLY A 88 54.32 25.26 2.18
N SER A 89 53.63 26.27 1.67
CA SER A 89 52.60 26.11 0.63
C SER A 89 53.24 25.71 -0.71
N ILE A 90 52.55 24.83 -1.48
CA ILE A 90 53.05 24.26 -2.73
C ILE A 90 52.00 24.40 -3.84
N ALA A 91 52.34 25.10 -4.93
CA ALA A 91 51.47 25.18 -6.11
C ALA A 91 52.20 24.65 -7.36
N ASN A 92 51.98 23.37 -7.68
CA ASN A 92 52.69 22.64 -8.74
C ASN A 92 51.95 22.70 -10.10
N GLY A 93 50.64 22.75 -10.11
CA GLY A 93 49.86 22.75 -11.35
C GLY A 93 49.88 24.11 -12.06
N THR A 94 49.79 24.15 -13.38
CA THR A 94 49.55 25.36 -14.15
C THR A 94 48.23 26.01 -13.69
N PHE A 95 48.24 27.30 -13.39
CA PHE A 95 47.14 28.07 -12.78
C PHE A 95 46.71 27.56 -11.41
N ALA A 96 47.55 26.79 -10.71
CA ALA A 96 47.23 26.29 -9.38
C ALA A 96 47.32 27.39 -8.32
N THR A 97 46.46 27.34 -7.32
CA THR A 97 46.47 28.26 -6.18
C THR A 97 46.52 27.47 -4.87
N ALA A 98 47.58 27.69 -4.08
CA ALA A 98 47.75 27.08 -2.77
C ALA A 98 47.83 28.21 -1.71
N THR A 99 46.82 28.31 -0.83
CA THR A 99 46.72 29.33 0.19
C THR A 99 46.58 28.73 1.59
N GLY A 100 47.53 28.97 2.44
CA GLY A 100 47.57 28.47 3.82
C GLY A 100 48.83 27.68 4.12
N PRO A 101 49.23 27.57 5.41
CA PRO A 101 50.43 26.83 5.79
C PRO A 101 50.32 25.35 5.36
N GLY A 102 51.31 24.87 4.63
CA GLY A 102 51.37 23.48 4.14
C GLY A 102 50.31 23.10 3.12
N SER A 103 49.56 24.07 2.56
CA SER A 103 48.58 23.79 1.49
C SER A 103 49.28 23.32 0.20
N THR A 104 48.67 22.40 -0.52
CA THR A 104 49.25 21.82 -1.75
C THR A 104 48.22 21.77 -2.88
N ALA A 105 48.53 22.42 -4.02
CA ALA A 105 47.72 22.40 -5.22
C ALA A 105 48.54 21.81 -6.38
N ASN A 106 48.34 20.50 -6.67
CA ASN A 106 49.13 19.78 -7.66
C ASN A 106 48.48 19.75 -9.05
N GLY A 107 47.16 19.72 -9.11
CA GLY A 107 46.45 19.66 -10.38
C GLY A 107 46.46 20.95 -11.18
N THR A 108 46.36 20.90 -12.50
CA THR A 108 46.13 22.06 -13.34
C THR A 108 44.80 22.73 -12.97
N ASN A 109 44.80 24.03 -12.79
CA ASN A 109 43.66 24.81 -12.28
C ASN A 109 43.17 24.35 -10.90
N ALA A 110 44.01 23.71 -10.09
CA ALA A 110 43.63 23.28 -8.77
C ALA A 110 43.69 24.42 -7.75
N THR A 111 42.77 24.41 -6.80
CA THR A 111 42.76 25.41 -5.70
C THR A 111 42.75 24.67 -4.36
N ALA A 112 43.78 24.93 -3.55
CA ALA A 112 43.90 24.42 -2.19
C ALA A 112 43.93 25.60 -1.20
N THR A 113 42.90 25.75 -0.38
CA THR A 113 42.77 26.86 0.58
C THR A 113 42.56 26.34 2.00
N GLY A 114 43.48 26.62 2.88
CA GLY A 114 43.46 26.16 4.27
C GLY A 114 44.74 25.45 4.68
N ALA A 115 44.99 25.36 5.99
CA ALA A 115 46.19 24.69 6.48
C ALA A 115 46.17 23.20 6.09
N SER A 116 47.27 22.73 5.47
CA SER A 116 47.39 21.33 5.01
C SER A 116 46.30 20.85 4.04
N SER A 117 45.65 21.77 3.33
CA SER A 117 44.66 21.39 2.28
C SER A 117 45.40 20.84 1.06
N LEU A 118 44.79 19.84 0.38
CA LEU A 118 45.36 19.15 -0.77
C LEU A 118 44.39 19.12 -1.95
N ALA A 119 44.77 19.68 -3.08
CA ALA A 119 44.04 19.64 -4.34
C ALA A 119 44.91 18.97 -5.42
N ASP A 120 44.78 17.65 -5.60
CA ASP A 120 45.60 16.85 -6.53
C ASP A 120 44.98 16.75 -7.93
N GLY A 121 43.66 16.72 -8.03
CA GLY A 121 42.98 16.54 -9.32
C GLY A 121 43.05 17.81 -10.20
N THR A 122 43.02 17.63 -11.50
CA THR A 122 42.80 18.72 -12.44
C THR A 122 41.45 19.38 -12.18
N TYR A 123 41.38 20.69 -12.06
CA TYR A 123 40.23 21.49 -11.66
C TYR A 123 39.70 21.16 -10.25
N ALA A 124 40.50 20.51 -9.39
CA ALA A 124 40.11 20.19 -8.03
C ALA A 124 40.10 21.44 -7.12
N THR A 125 39.15 21.48 -6.21
CA THR A 125 39.03 22.53 -5.20
C THR A 125 39.01 21.95 -3.80
N ALA A 126 39.97 22.22 -2.97
CA ALA A 126 40.04 21.80 -1.57
C ALA A 126 40.01 23.03 -0.67
N THR A 127 38.95 23.24 0.09
CA THR A 127 38.79 24.40 0.97
C THR A 127 38.51 23.98 2.40
N GLY A 128 39.42 24.30 3.30
CA GLY A 128 39.35 23.94 4.72
C GLY A 128 40.62 23.29 5.21
N GLN A 129 40.82 23.28 6.53
CA GLN A 129 41.99 22.64 7.13
C GLN A 129 41.92 21.10 6.85
N ASN A 130 43.05 20.56 6.37
CA ASN A 130 43.15 19.13 6.02
C ASN A 130 42.10 18.66 5.00
N SER A 131 41.50 19.52 4.20
CA SER A 131 40.63 19.14 3.12
C SER A 131 41.40 18.49 1.97
N VAL A 132 40.80 17.48 1.32
CA VAL A 132 41.45 16.69 0.25
C VAL A 132 40.52 16.59 -0.97
N ALA A 133 40.97 17.08 -2.13
CA ALA A 133 40.26 16.94 -3.41
C ALA A 133 41.17 16.22 -4.42
N ASN A 134 41.05 14.88 -4.54
CA ASN A 134 41.93 14.07 -5.39
C ASN A 134 41.38 13.81 -6.79
N GLY A 135 40.08 13.76 -6.95
CA GLY A 135 39.45 13.48 -8.24
C GLY A 135 39.55 14.68 -9.20
N THR A 136 39.53 14.40 -10.50
CA THR A 136 39.36 15.44 -11.52
C THR A 136 38.05 16.19 -11.29
N SER A 137 38.08 17.50 -11.23
CA SER A 137 36.95 18.37 -10.92
C SER A 137 36.28 18.05 -9.57
N ALA A 138 37.02 17.50 -8.63
CA ALA A 138 36.51 17.20 -7.30
C ALA A 138 36.48 18.50 -6.45
N THR A 139 35.45 18.60 -5.60
CA THR A 139 35.29 19.70 -4.66
C THR A 139 35.19 19.20 -3.23
N ALA A 140 36.12 19.55 -2.38
CA ALA A 140 36.13 19.25 -0.96
C ALA A 140 36.04 20.54 -0.15
N THR A 141 34.98 20.79 0.58
CA THR A 141 34.77 22.00 1.37
C THR A 141 34.44 21.67 2.83
N GLY A 142 35.30 22.05 3.72
CA GLY A 142 35.14 21.79 5.16
C GLY A 142 36.42 21.20 5.77
N THR A 143 36.55 21.28 7.07
CA THR A 143 37.69 20.70 7.80
C THR A 143 37.66 19.17 7.68
N PHE A 144 38.76 18.56 7.26
CA PHE A 144 38.90 17.13 7.01
C PHE A 144 37.93 16.56 5.95
N SER A 145 37.36 17.41 5.10
CA SER A 145 36.51 16.91 3.99
C SER A 145 37.36 16.22 2.92
N ALA A 146 36.81 15.17 2.26
CA ALA A 146 37.53 14.42 1.24
C ALA A 146 36.65 14.14 0.01
N ALA A 147 37.01 14.68 -1.15
CA ALA A 147 36.39 14.35 -2.44
C ALA A 147 37.40 13.58 -3.30
N VAL A 148 37.26 12.26 -3.36
CA VAL A 148 38.22 11.35 -3.97
C VAL A 148 37.83 10.97 -5.39
N GLY A 149 36.53 10.78 -5.65
CA GLY A 149 36.04 10.42 -6.96
C GLY A 149 36.12 11.55 -7.99
N THR A 150 36.16 11.22 -9.27
CA THR A 150 36.01 12.19 -10.36
C THR A 150 34.64 12.86 -10.26
N LEU A 151 34.61 14.21 -10.38
CA LEU A 151 33.41 15.02 -10.24
C LEU A 151 32.72 14.84 -8.87
N ALA A 152 33.47 14.40 -7.86
CA ALA A 152 32.92 14.22 -6.51
C ALA A 152 32.82 15.53 -5.76
N THR A 153 31.80 15.69 -4.95
CA THR A 153 31.58 16.86 -4.08
C THR A 153 31.44 16.43 -2.63
N ALA A 154 32.32 16.87 -1.76
CA ALA A 154 32.25 16.64 -0.32
C ALA A 154 32.17 17.99 0.41
N THR A 155 31.03 18.29 1.05
CA THR A 155 30.77 19.54 1.74
C THR A 155 30.37 19.30 3.19
N GLY A 156 31.16 19.79 4.10
CA GLY A 156 30.96 19.65 5.54
C GLY A 156 32.18 19.08 6.24
N GLU A 157 32.28 19.27 7.54
CA GLU A 157 33.35 18.72 8.35
C GLU A 157 33.36 17.19 8.26
N GLN A 158 34.51 16.61 7.92
CA GLN A 158 34.70 15.16 7.77
C GLN A 158 33.72 14.47 6.77
N SER A 159 33.17 15.27 5.83
CA SER A 159 32.38 14.70 4.74
C SER A 159 33.30 13.99 3.75
N ARG A 160 32.79 12.89 3.13
CA ARG A 160 33.58 12.08 2.20
C ARG A 160 32.77 11.62 0.98
N ALA A 161 33.28 11.92 -0.19
CA ALA A 161 32.70 11.51 -1.47
C ALA A 161 33.74 10.71 -2.27
N ASP A 162 33.64 9.38 -2.27
CA ASP A 162 34.60 8.47 -2.90
C ASP A 162 34.17 8.03 -4.31
N GLY A 163 32.89 7.93 -4.56
CA GLY A 163 32.36 7.50 -5.85
C GLY A 163 32.52 8.57 -6.95
N THR A 164 32.62 8.15 -8.20
CA THR A 164 32.51 9.06 -9.35
C THR A 164 31.14 9.72 -9.36
N ASN A 165 31.10 11.04 -9.55
CA ASN A 165 29.88 11.86 -9.46
C ASN A 165 29.15 11.73 -8.10
N ALA A 166 29.85 11.36 -7.04
CA ALA A 166 29.28 11.26 -5.72
C ALA A 166 29.14 12.62 -5.03
N THR A 167 28.09 12.82 -4.28
CA THR A 167 27.83 14.04 -3.50
C THR A 167 27.63 13.69 -2.03
N ALA A 168 28.49 14.19 -1.16
CA ALA A 168 28.38 14.05 0.29
C ALA A 168 28.22 15.44 0.92
N THR A 169 27.05 15.75 1.47
CA THR A 169 26.75 17.05 2.06
C THR A 169 26.28 16.90 3.51
N GLY A 170 27.04 17.45 4.42
CA GLY A 170 26.78 17.39 5.86
C GLY A 170 27.99 16.87 6.63
N GLN A 171 28.04 17.19 7.92
CA GLN A 171 29.10 16.70 8.79
C GLN A 171 29.07 15.14 8.86
N PHE A 172 30.22 14.52 8.68
CA PHE A 172 30.36 13.03 8.65
C PHE A 172 29.57 12.34 7.54
N SER A 173 29.05 13.05 6.54
CA SER A 173 28.34 12.40 5.43
C SER A 173 29.29 11.59 4.56
N LEU A 174 28.82 10.46 4.02
CA LEU A 174 29.60 9.51 3.25
C LEU A 174 28.87 9.08 1.98
N ALA A 175 29.42 9.36 0.81
CA ALA A 175 28.90 8.93 -0.49
C ALA A 175 29.96 8.06 -1.20
N ASN A 176 29.86 6.71 -1.05
CA ASN A 176 30.83 5.77 -1.58
C ASN A 176 30.48 5.26 -2.98
N GLY A 177 29.21 5.13 -3.30
CA GLY A 177 28.78 4.60 -4.58
C GLY A 177 28.99 5.58 -5.73
N THR A 178 29.17 5.08 -6.94
CA THR A 178 29.11 5.89 -8.16
C THR A 178 27.72 6.52 -8.27
N TYR A 179 27.63 7.82 -8.54
CA TYR A 179 26.40 8.62 -8.55
C TYR A 179 25.67 8.65 -7.20
N ALA A 180 26.32 8.27 -6.11
CA ALA A 180 25.68 8.27 -4.79
C ALA A 180 25.50 9.69 -4.24
N THR A 181 24.39 9.93 -3.56
CA THR A 181 24.07 11.18 -2.90
C THR A 181 23.81 10.97 -1.41
N ALA A 182 24.63 11.51 -0.55
CA ALA A 182 24.46 11.47 0.89
C ALA A 182 24.27 12.90 1.43
N THR A 183 23.07 13.23 1.90
CA THR A 183 22.71 14.57 2.39
C THR A 183 22.19 14.52 3.82
N GLY A 184 22.91 15.13 4.71
CA GLY A 184 22.59 15.18 6.14
C GLY A 184 23.75 14.74 7.01
N GLN A 185 23.71 15.09 8.29
CA GLN A 185 24.73 14.67 9.24
C GLN A 185 24.80 13.15 9.33
N ALA A 186 25.98 12.60 9.18
CA ALA A 186 26.23 11.15 9.24
C ALA A 186 25.37 10.31 8.26
N SER A 187 24.87 10.93 7.17
CA SER A 187 24.20 10.19 6.11
C SER A 187 25.18 9.33 5.33
N ASN A 188 24.74 8.16 4.86
CA ASN A 188 25.61 7.18 4.23
C ASN A 188 24.94 6.58 2.97
N ALA A 189 25.49 6.86 1.78
CA ALA A 189 25.05 6.33 0.50
C ALA A 189 26.13 5.43 -0.08
N ASN A 190 26.03 4.12 0.11
CA ASN A 190 27.04 3.15 -0.29
C ASN A 190 26.80 2.51 -1.66
N GLY A 191 25.54 2.31 -2.03
CA GLY A 191 25.19 1.70 -3.30
C GLY A 191 25.44 2.62 -4.50
N THR A 192 25.64 2.05 -5.68
CA THR A 192 25.61 2.80 -6.94
C THR A 192 24.23 3.43 -7.11
N ASN A 193 24.16 4.67 -7.52
CA ASN A 193 22.93 5.48 -7.64
C ASN A 193 22.15 5.63 -6.31
N ALA A 194 22.75 5.29 -5.17
CA ALA A 194 22.07 5.35 -3.89
C ALA A 194 21.84 6.79 -3.41
N THR A 195 20.70 7.03 -2.82
CA THR A 195 20.34 8.33 -2.24
C THR A 195 20.02 8.18 -0.75
N ALA A 196 20.79 8.80 0.11
CA ALA A 196 20.59 8.85 1.55
C ALA A 196 20.35 10.30 2.00
N THR A 197 19.14 10.66 2.37
CA THR A 197 18.75 12.01 2.78
C THR A 197 18.18 12.04 4.18
N GLY A 198 18.85 12.71 5.06
CA GLY A 198 18.47 12.86 6.47
C GLY A 198 19.59 12.46 7.42
N GLN A 199 19.50 12.90 8.66
CA GLN A 199 20.48 12.58 9.69
C GLN A 199 20.57 11.05 9.90
N GLY A 200 21.75 10.49 9.77
CA GLY A 200 21.99 9.07 9.99
C GLY A 200 21.24 8.15 9.02
N SER A 201 20.76 8.67 7.89
CA SER A 201 20.13 7.84 6.85
C SER A 201 21.15 6.95 6.17
N VAL A 202 20.75 5.74 5.76
CA VAL A 202 21.64 4.75 5.15
C VAL A 202 20.99 4.16 3.90
N ALA A 203 21.63 4.29 2.75
CA ALA A 203 21.24 3.67 1.48
C ALA A 203 22.37 2.74 1.02
N ASN A 204 22.24 1.44 1.32
CA ASN A 204 23.27 0.45 1.02
C ASN A 204 23.07 -0.26 -0.31
N GLY A 205 21.83 -0.47 -0.71
CA GLY A 205 21.51 -1.15 -1.96
C GLY A 205 21.87 -0.31 -3.18
N VAL A 206 22.10 -0.96 -4.31
CA VAL A 206 22.16 -0.30 -5.61
C VAL A 206 20.77 0.27 -5.89
N ASP A 207 20.69 1.47 -6.44
CA ASP A 207 19.46 2.22 -6.72
C ASP A 207 18.57 2.47 -5.48
N ALA A 208 19.13 2.29 -4.26
CA ALA A 208 18.39 2.42 -3.02
C ALA A 208 18.15 3.89 -2.61
N THR A 209 16.98 4.17 -2.09
CA THR A 209 16.59 5.49 -1.61
C THR A 209 16.19 5.45 -0.14
N ALA A 210 16.93 6.13 0.72
CA ALA A 210 16.64 6.28 2.15
C ALA A 210 16.38 7.76 2.47
N THR A 211 15.14 8.13 2.78
CA THR A 211 14.75 9.52 3.09
C THR A 211 14.11 9.63 4.47
N GLY A 212 14.74 10.38 5.32
CA GLY A 212 14.31 10.58 6.71
C GLY A 212 15.42 10.28 7.70
N SER A 213 15.30 10.82 8.90
CA SER A 213 16.30 10.56 9.96
C SER A 213 16.32 9.07 10.31
N LEU A 214 17.52 8.48 10.31
CA LEU A 214 17.75 7.07 10.63
C LEU A 214 17.04 6.08 9.70
N SER A 215 16.59 6.52 8.52
CA SER A 215 16.00 5.64 7.51
C SER A 215 17.06 4.70 6.92
N LYS A 216 16.66 3.48 6.54
CA LYS A 216 17.56 2.44 6.00
C LYS A 216 16.97 1.79 4.77
N ALA A 217 17.63 1.91 3.63
CA ALA A 217 17.32 1.21 2.40
C ALA A 217 18.47 0.25 2.06
N ASN A 218 18.33 -1.02 2.43
CA ASN A 218 19.42 -2.00 2.33
C ASN A 218 19.32 -2.89 1.08
N GLY A 219 18.10 -3.16 0.61
CA GLY A 219 17.90 -3.99 -0.57
C GLY A 219 18.22 -3.28 -1.88
N PHE A 220 18.40 -4.05 -2.95
CA PHE A 220 18.46 -3.55 -4.31
C PHE A 220 17.12 -2.88 -4.68
N ASP A 221 17.15 -1.70 -5.29
CA ASP A 221 15.97 -0.87 -5.61
C ASP A 221 15.03 -0.63 -4.39
N ALA A 222 15.57 -0.66 -3.18
CA ALA A 222 14.77 -0.49 -1.97
C ALA A 222 14.48 0.99 -1.70
N THR A 223 13.27 1.28 -1.25
CA THR A 223 12.84 2.63 -0.88
C THR A 223 12.38 2.69 0.58
N ALA A 224 13.07 3.46 1.40
CA ALA A 224 12.72 3.70 2.80
C ALA A 224 12.44 5.20 3.02
N THR A 225 11.19 5.57 3.30
CA THR A 225 10.78 6.96 3.49
C THR A 225 10.10 7.16 4.85
N GLY A 226 10.69 7.96 5.68
CA GLY A 226 10.20 8.26 7.04
C GLY A 226 11.27 8.06 8.10
N ILE A 227 11.04 8.62 9.27
CA ILE A 227 11.96 8.48 10.40
C ILE A 227 12.04 7.01 10.81
N GLN A 228 13.27 6.46 10.87
CA GLN A 228 13.52 5.07 11.26
C GLN A 228 12.82 4.02 10.37
N SER A 229 12.42 4.40 9.15
CA SER A 229 11.89 3.43 8.20
C SER A 229 12.99 2.47 7.72
N ALA A 230 12.62 1.21 7.41
CA ALA A 230 13.59 0.20 6.97
C ALA A 230 13.05 -0.63 5.80
N ALA A 231 13.67 -0.54 4.64
CA ALA A 231 13.41 -1.36 3.47
C ALA A 231 14.60 -2.30 3.25
N ASN A 232 14.47 -3.56 3.66
CA ASN A 232 15.59 -4.50 3.70
C ASN A 232 15.58 -5.51 2.54
N GLY A 233 14.41 -5.89 2.05
CA GLY A 233 14.28 -6.81 0.90
C GLY A 233 14.60 -6.12 -0.42
N THR A 234 14.88 -6.93 -1.44
CA THR A 234 15.00 -6.50 -2.83
C THR A 234 13.67 -5.92 -3.31
N PHE A 235 13.65 -4.77 -3.95
CA PHE A 235 12.44 -4.03 -4.38
C PHE A 235 11.49 -3.68 -3.22
N ALA A 236 11.96 -3.71 -1.98
CA ALA A 236 11.12 -3.42 -0.82
C ALA A 236 10.81 -1.93 -0.69
N THR A 237 9.59 -1.61 -0.29
CA THR A 237 9.14 -0.24 -0.04
C THR A 237 8.63 -0.08 1.38
N ALA A 238 9.26 0.78 2.18
CA ALA A 238 8.84 1.12 3.53
C ALA A 238 8.53 2.62 3.62
N THR A 239 7.27 2.99 3.77
CA THR A 239 6.82 4.39 3.82
C THR A 239 6.06 4.69 5.11
N GLY A 240 6.61 5.57 5.90
CA GLY A 240 6.07 5.97 7.21
C GLY A 240 7.11 5.84 8.32
N ALA A 241 6.91 6.56 9.40
CA ALA A 241 7.80 6.47 10.54
C ALA A 241 7.80 5.05 11.12
N GLN A 242 8.99 4.48 11.33
CA GLN A 242 9.16 3.12 11.86
C GLN A 242 8.51 2.01 11.02
N SER A 243 8.20 2.27 9.75
CA SER A 243 7.73 1.23 8.83
C SER A 243 8.86 0.28 8.45
N VAL A 244 8.55 -1.00 8.29
CA VAL A 244 9.54 -2.04 7.99
C VAL A 244 9.05 -2.96 6.87
N ALA A 245 9.82 -3.06 5.80
CA ALA A 245 9.60 -3.98 4.70
C ALA A 245 10.82 -4.92 4.60
N HIS A 246 10.69 -6.16 5.10
CA HIS A 246 11.78 -7.15 5.13
C HIS A 246 11.79 -8.09 3.94
N GLY A 247 10.63 -8.54 3.50
CA GLY A 247 10.52 -9.49 2.40
C GLY A 247 10.89 -8.86 1.05
N ASP A 248 11.26 -9.70 0.11
CA ASP A 248 11.48 -9.27 -1.27
C ASP A 248 10.15 -8.77 -1.88
N SER A 249 10.20 -7.65 -2.57
CA SER A 249 9.02 -6.97 -3.12
C SER A 249 7.93 -6.65 -2.07
N ALA A 250 8.31 -6.57 -0.79
CA ALA A 250 7.38 -6.23 0.28
C ALA A 250 7.07 -4.73 0.34
N THR A 251 5.84 -4.41 0.66
CA THR A 251 5.37 -3.02 0.81
C THR A 251 4.81 -2.77 2.20
N ALA A 252 5.42 -1.89 2.97
CA ALA A 252 4.97 -1.45 4.28
C ALA A 252 4.63 0.05 4.24
N THR A 253 3.34 0.41 4.34
CA THR A 253 2.88 1.80 4.27
C THR A 253 2.07 2.18 5.50
N GLY A 254 2.58 3.13 6.25
CA GLY A 254 1.99 3.62 7.48
C GLY A 254 2.95 3.57 8.65
N GLN A 255 2.70 4.37 9.67
CA GLN A 255 3.53 4.39 10.87
C GLN A 255 3.54 3.01 11.54
N GLY A 256 4.73 2.47 11.78
CA GLY A 256 4.88 1.18 12.45
C GLY A 256 4.26 0.00 11.69
N SER A 257 4.11 0.09 10.37
CA SER A 257 3.66 -1.02 9.54
C SER A 257 4.79 -2.02 9.31
N PHE A 258 4.47 -3.33 9.24
CA PHE A 258 5.42 -4.42 9.05
C PHE A 258 5.01 -5.32 7.90
N ALA A 259 5.82 -5.42 6.85
CA ALA A 259 5.67 -6.37 5.76
C ALA A 259 6.89 -7.30 5.75
N ASN A 260 6.79 -8.46 6.42
CA ASN A 260 7.91 -9.38 6.62
C ASN A 260 7.99 -10.50 5.58
N GLY A 261 6.86 -10.94 5.06
CA GLY A 261 6.84 -11.98 4.02
C GLY A 261 7.24 -11.42 2.65
N ASP A 262 7.77 -12.28 1.79
CA ASP A 262 7.99 -11.92 0.39
C ASP A 262 6.65 -11.62 -0.29
N PHE A 263 6.63 -10.58 -1.12
CA PHE A 263 5.43 -10.04 -1.78
C PHE A 263 4.33 -9.61 -0.80
N ALA A 264 4.65 -9.43 0.50
CA ALA A 264 3.68 -9.01 1.49
C ALA A 264 3.35 -7.52 1.38
N THR A 265 2.10 -7.17 1.65
CA THR A 265 1.63 -5.79 1.67
C THR A 265 0.98 -5.45 3.02
N ALA A 266 1.55 -4.51 3.74
CA ALA A 266 1.03 -3.99 5.00
C ALA A 266 0.71 -2.50 4.85
N THR A 267 -0.56 -2.13 4.83
CA THR A 267 -1.01 -0.74 4.65
C THR A 267 -1.92 -0.30 5.79
N GLY A 268 -1.45 0.64 6.56
CA GLY A 268 -2.13 1.18 7.73
C GLY A 268 -1.21 1.29 8.93
N GLN A 269 -1.54 2.15 9.88
CA GLN A 269 -0.75 2.28 11.10
C GLN A 269 -0.74 0.97 11.88
N GLY A 270 0.44 0.45 12.19
CA GLY A 270 0.59 -0.79 12.94
C GLY A 270 0.06 -2.03 12.22
N SER A 271 -0.14 -1.98 10.90
CA SER A 271 -0.54 -3.15 10.12
C SER A 271 0.60 -4.15 10.01
N ILE A 272 0.28 -5.45 9.98
CA ILE A 272 1.26 -6.54 9.96
C ILE A 272 0.92 -7.53 8.84
N ALA A 273 1.85 -7.77 7.93
CA ALA A 273 1.78 -8.79 6.89
C ALA A 273 3.03 -9.68 6.98
N ASN A 274 2.94 -10.83 7.69
CA ASN A 274 4.08 -11.68 7.96
C ASN A 274 4.22 -12.86 7.00
N GLY A 275 3.11 -13.38 6.49
CA GLY A 275 3.12 -14.53 5.60
C GLY A 275 3.58 -14.17 4.19
N LEU A 276 4.03 -15.19 3.45
CA LEU A 276 4.30 -15.10 2.02
C LEU A 276 3.01 -14.62 1.30
N THR A 277 3.10 -13.60 0.47
CA THR A 277 1.99 -12.96 -0.24
C THR A 277 0.83 -12.47 0.65
N ALA A 278 1.10 -12.25 1.93
CA ALA A 278 0.09 -11.76 2.87
C ALA A 278 -0.28 -10.30 2.61
N SER A 279 -1.56 -9.96 2.79
CA SER A 279 -2.07 -8.61 2.57
C SER A 279 -2.84 -8.11 3.81
N ALA A 280 -2.38 -7.05 4.41
CA ALA A 280 -2.98 -6.41 5.59
C ALA A 280 -3.33 -4.95 5.30
N PHE A 281 -4.61 -4.62 5.23
CA PHE A 281 -5.12 -3.27 4.96
C PHE A 281 -5.99 -2.76 6.11
N GLY A 282 -5.54 -1.72 6.77
CA GLY A 282 -6.23 -1.06 7.87
C GLY A 282 -5.35 -0.90 9.11
N GLN A 283 -5.71 0.02 9.99
CA GLN A 283 -5.00 0.23 11.24
C GLN A 283 -5.03 -1.05 12.09
N GLY A 284 -3.86 -1.53 12.48
CA GLY A 284 -3.75 -2.73 13.30
C GLY A 284 -4.24 -4.02 12.64
N SER A 285 -4.42 -4.02 11.31
CA SER A 285 -4.75 -5.25 10.57
C SER A 285 -3.60 -6.25 10.62
N ASN A 286 -3.91 -7.55 10.71
CA ASN A 286 -2.94 -8.60 10.95
C ASN A 286 -3.14 -9.79 10.02
N ALA A 287 -2.24 -9.97 9.05
CA ALA A 287 -2.20 -11.07 8.09
C ALA A 287 -0.91 -11.88 8.31
N THR A 288 -0.97 -12.95 9.13
CA THR A 288 0.22 -13.67 9.58
C THR A 288 0.49 -14.98 8.90
N GLY A 289 -0.52 -15.66 8.37
CA GLY A 289 -0.35 -16.86 7.57
C GLY A 289 0.00 -16.56 6.11
N ASP A 290 0.50 -17.57 5.39
CA ASP A 290 0.77 -17.45 3.96
C ASP A 290 -0.54 -17.27 3.16
N ALA A 291 -0.48 -16.45 2.12
CA ALA A 291 -1.61 -16.13 1.25
C ALA A 291 -2.85 -15.62 2.02
N THR A 292 -2.64 -14.90 3.14
CA THR A 292 -3.72 -14.35 3.95
C THR A 292 -4.10 -12.95 3.53
N THR A 293 -5.37 -12.59 3.76
CA THR A 293 -5.89 -11.24 3.50
C THR A 293 -6.66 -10.73 4.71
N ALA A 294 -6.20 -9.64 5.31
CA ALA A 294 -6.86 -8.97 6.43
C ALA A 294 -7.20 -7.52 6.04
N ILE A 295 -8.49 -7.23 5.85
CA ILE A 295 -8.99 -5.91 5.42
C ILE A 295 -9.94 -5.34 6.47
N GLY A 296 -9.56 -4.24 7.07
CA GLY A 296 -10.32 -3.54 8.10
C GLY A 296 -9.48 -3.25 9.34
N GLN A 297 -9.92 -2.28 10.13
CA GLN A 297 -9.27 -1.96 11.39
C GLN A 297 -9.28 -3.20 12.31
N ALA A 298 -8.12 -3.56 12.84
CA ALA A 298 -7.95 -4.70 13.75
C ALA A 298 -8.46 -6.05 13.18
N SER A 299 -8.58 -6.19 11.86
CA SER A 299 -8.91 -7.47 11.22
C SER A 299 -7.74 -8.45 11.37
N THR A 300 -8.04 -9.75 11.53
CA THR A 300 -7.02 -10.79 11.74
C THR A 300 -7.25 -11.98 10.81
N ALA A 301 -6.26 -12.31 9.98
CA ALA A 301 -6.21 -13.51 9.16
C ALA A 301 -4.90 -14.26 9.48
N SER A 302 -4.98 -15.35 10.27
CA SER A 302 -3.76 -15.95 10.84
C SER A 302 -3.38 -17.32 10.28
N ALA A 303 -4.31 -18.06 9.71
CA ALA A 303 -4.00 -19.36 9.11
C ALA A 303 -3.84 -19.25 7.60
N THR A 304 -3.08 -20.13 6.98
CA THR A 304 -2.83 -20.18 5.53
C THR A 304 -4.13 -20.08 4.71
N GLY A 305 -4.16 -19.21 3.73
CA GLY A 305 -5.31 -18.98 2.86
C GLY A 305 -6.51 -18.30 3.54
N ALA A 306 -6.37 -17.83 4.79
CA ALA A 306 -7.46 -17.19 5.50
C ALA A 306 -7.73 -15.77 5.00
N THR A 307 -9.01 -15.37 4.97
CA THR A 307 -9.45 -14.03 4.56
C THR A 307 -10.36 -13.42 5.63
N ALA A 308 -10.03 -12.25 6.12
CA ALA A 308 -10.83 -11.48 7.10
C ALA A 308 -11.15 -10.10 6.53
N ILE A 309 -12.42 -9.80 6.30
CA ILE A 309 -12.89 -8.53 5.71
C ILE A 309 -13.90 -7.87 6.65
N GLY A 310 -13.54 -6.75 7.21
CA GLY A 310 -14.35 -5.98 8.15
C GLY A 310 -13.57 -5.57 9.40
N ALA A 311 -14.00 -4.51 10.06
CA ALA A 311 -13.37 -4.11 11.32
C ALA A 311 -13.51 -5.22 12.37
N GLY A 312 -12.40 -5.65 12.96
CA GLY A 312 -12.38 -6.74 13.93
C GLY A 312 -12.75 -8.12 13.38
N ALA A 313 -12.87 -8.28 12.06
CA ALA A 313 -13.11 -9.60 11.46
C ALA A 313 -11.93 -10.54 11.75
N THR A 314 -12.23 -11.83 12.05
CA THR A 314 -11.23 -12.80 12.49
C THR A 314 -11.38 -14.13 11.75
N ALA A 315 -10.36 -14.50 10.97
CA ALA A 315 -10.27 -15.77 10.23
C ALA A 315 -9.00 -16.51 10.69
N THR A 316 -9.15 -17.46 11.60
CA THR A 316 -8.03 -18.17 12.26
C THR A 316 -7.85 -19.61 11.78
N PHE A 317 -8.70 -20.08 10.89
CA PHE A 317 -8.64 -21.43 10.35
C PHE A 317 -8.21 -21.42 8.88
N ALA A 318 -7.53 -22.47 8.46
CA ALA A 318 -7.03 -22.60 7.08
C ALA A 318 -8.15 -22.48 6.04
N ASN A 319 -7.91 -21.71 4.98
CA ASN A 319 -8.84 -21.46 3.88
C ASN A 319 -10.21 -20.92 4.35
N SER A 320 -10.30 -20.33 5.53
CA SER A 320 -11.55 -19.76 6.02
C SER A 320 -11.70 -18.29 5.65
N THR A 321 -12.94 -17.84 5.51
CA THR A 321 -13.25 -16.45 5.16
C THR A 321 -14.27 -15.86 6.14
N ALA A 322 -13.92 -14.77 6.80
CA ALA A 322 -14.80 -13.99 7.67
C ALA A 322 -15.15 -12.68 7.00
N ILE A 323 -16.42 -12.39 6.76
CA ILE A 323 -16.90 -11.17 6.10
C ILE A 323 -17.89 -10.43 6.99
N GLY A 324 -17.59 -9.18 7.32
CA GLY A 324 -18.41 -8.33 8.16
C GLY A 324 -17.68 -7.88 9.42
N ALA A 325 -18.09 -6.74 9.98
CA ALA A 325 -17.52 -6.26 11.23
C ALA A 325 -17.73 -7.29 12.36
N GLY A 326 -16.63 -7.70 13.01
CA GLY A 326 -16.67 -8.70 14.08
C GLY A 326 -17.01 -10.12 13.63
N ALA A 327 -17.09 -10.40 12.33
CA ALA A 327 -17.33 -11.77 11.83
C ALA A 327 -16.16 -12.69 12.22
N THR A 328 -16.47 -13.93 12.61
CA THR A 328 -15.46 -14.91 13.02
C THR A 328 -15.70 -16.25 12.32
N THR A 329 -14.61 -16.95 12.00
CA THR A 329 -14.69 -18.34 11.54
C THR A 329 -14.44 -19.30 12.70
N SER A 330 -15.05 -20.49 12.64
CA SER A 330 -14.94 -21.52 13.68
C SER A 330 -14.36 -22.85 13.17
N ALA A 331 -14.15 -22.98 11.85
CA ALA A 331 -13.65 -24.19 11.22
C ALA A 331 -12.87 -23.89 9.93
N PRO A 332 -11.98 -24.80 9.50
CA PRO A 332 -11.34 -24.71 8.18
C PRO A 332 -12.35 -24.75 7.03
N ASN A 333 -12.01 -24.11 5.90
CA ASN A 333 -12.82 -24.04 4.69
C ASN A 333 -14.23 -23.43 4.92
N GLN A 334 -14.44 -22.71 6.01
CA GLN A 334 -15.70 -22.05 6.34
C GLN A 334 -15.73 -20.63 5.76
N VAL A 335 -16.87 -20.24 5.20
CA VAL A 335 -17.20 -18.84 4.91
C VAL A 335 -18.24 -18.38 5.94
N SER A 336 -17.85 -17.47 6.82
CA SER A 336 -18.70 -16.86 7.84
C SER A 336 -19.02 -15.43 7.44
N ILE A 337 -20.29 -15.10 7.34
CA ILE A 337 -20.75 -13.75 6.96
C ILE A 337 -21.52 -13.15 8.12
N GLY A 338 -21.00 -12.04 8.66
CA GLY A 338 -21.64 -11.32 9.76
C GLY A 338 -21.53 -12.02 11.12
N THR A 339 -22.34 -11.54 12.04
CA THR A 339 -22.47 -12.01 13.43
C THR A 339 -23.92 -12.45 13.70
N SER A 340 -24.21 -12.95 14.90
CA SER A 340 -25.57 -13.37 15.29
C SER A 340 -26.61 -12.23 15.29
N THR A 341 -26.18 -10.97 15.20
CA THR A 341 -27.08 -9.80 15.20
C THR A 341 -27.33 -9.23 13.79
N ASN A 342 -26.67 -9.76 12.75
CA ASN A 342 -26.82 -9.25 11.40
C ASN A 342 -28.07 -9.79 10.71
N THR A 343 -28.68 -8.96 9.86
CA THR A 343 -29.72 -9.37 8.92
C THR A 343 -29.16 -9.39 7.49
N TYR A 344 -29.62 -10.32 6.67
CA TYR A 344 -29.12 -10.52 5.31
C TYR A 344 -30.16 -10.11 4.28
N ARG A 345 -29.78 -9.20 3.36
CA ARG A 345 -30.60 -8.81 2.21
C ARG A 345 -29.89 -9.16 0.93
N MET A 346 -30.45 -10.12 0.21
CA MET A 346 -29.97 -10.54 -1.11
C MET A 346 -30.94 -10.01 -2.18
N SER A 347 -30.79 -8.77 -2.60
CA SER A 347 -31.75 -8.02 -3.44
C SER A 347 -32.05 -8.69 -4.78
N GLY A 348 -31.10 -9.43 -5.35
CA GLY A 348 -31.29 -10.12 -6.63
C GLY A 348 -31.97 -11.50 -6.54
N LEU A 349 -32.19 -12.05 -5.34
CA LEU A 349 -32.65 -13.42 -5.17
C LEU A 349 -34.04 -13.67 -5.80
N THR A 350 -34.91 -12.68 -5.76
CA THR A 350 -36.30 -12.76 -6.33
C THR A 350 -36.38 -12.14 -7.72
N SER A 351 -35.28 -11.77 -8.36
CA SER A 351 -35.31 -11.18 -9.69
C SER A 351 -35.69 -12.22 -10.77
N ALA A 352 -36.33 -11.74 -11.83
CA ALA A 352 -36.63 -12.58 -12.98
C ALA A 352 -35.37 -13.20 -13.61
N ALA A 353 -34.25 -12.48 -13.58
CA ALA A 353 -32.96 -12.97 -14.06
C ALA A 353 -32.43 -14.13 -13.22
N SER A 354 -32.51 -14.02 -11.87
CA SER A 354 -32.12 -15.14 -10.98
C SER A 354 -32.98 -16.36 -11.17
N LEU A 355 -34.29 -16.17 -11.34
CA LEU A 355 -35.21 -17.28 -11.61
C LEU A 355 -34.92 -17.95 -12.97
N ALA A 356 -34.64 -17.15 -14.00
CA ALA A 356 -34.33 -17.67 -15.33
C ALA A 356 -32.97 -18.38 -15.40
N ALA A 357 -32.02 -18.01 -14.52
CA ALA A 357 -30.72 -18.68 -14.43
C ALA A 357 -30.76 -20.06 -13.73
N GLN A 358 -31.85 -20.37 -13.01
CA GLN A 358 -31.99 -21.65 -12.36
C GLN A 358 -32.27 -22.74 -13.41
N SER A 359 -31.54 -23.85 -13.36
CA SER A 359 -31.72 -25.02 -14.21
C SER A 359 -31.78 -26.29 -13.36
N GLY A 360 -32.67 -27.20 -13.73
CA GLY A 360 -32.86 -28.47 -13.01
C GLY A 360 -33.79 -28.35 -11.79
N PRO A 361 -33.87 -29.41 -10.97
CA PRO A 361 -34.72 -29.41 -9.76
C PRO A 361 -34.23 -28.36 -8.74
N THR A 362 -35.11 -27.48 -8.33
CA THR A 362 -34.83 -26.51 -7.29
C THR A 362 -34.84 -27.16 -5.90
N GLN A 363 -33.91 -26.72 -5.04
CA GLN A 363 -33.78 -27.19 -3.67
C GLN A 363 -34.18 -26.11 -2.67
N VAL A 364 -34.64 -26.51 -1.51
CA VAL A 364 -34.90 -25.58 -0.38
C VAL A 364 -33.62 -25.44 0.43
N VAL A 365 -33.20 -24.20 0.68
CA VAL A 365 -32.07 -23.93 1.58
C VAL A 365 -32.58 -23.88 3.02
N THR A 366 -31.94 -24.66 3.88
CA THR A 366 -32.23 -24.71 5.32
C THR A 366 -31.05 -24.17 6.11
N THR A 367 -31.30 -23.75 7.34
CA THR A 367 -30.27 -23.33 8.28
C THR A 367 -30.46 -24.00 9.64
N ASP A 368 -29.37 -24.31 10.34
CA ASP A 368 -29.41 -24.74 11.72
C ASP A 368 -29.34 -23.55 12.70
N ALA A 369 -29.32 -23.83 13.99
CA ALA A 369 -29.23 -22.80 15.05
C ALA A 369 -27.88 -22.04 15.05
N ALA A 370 -26.84 -22.62 14.45
CA ALA A 370 -25.53 -22.00 14.31
C ALA A 370 -25.39 -21.16 13.02
N GLY A 371 -26.39 -21.18 12.15
CA GLY A 371 -26.43 -20.45 10.89
C GLY A 371 -25.79 -21.18 9.70
N HIS A 372 -25.45 -22.48 9.80
CA HIS A 372 -24.96 -23.23 8.66
C HIS A 372 -26.05 -23.44 7.64
N LEU A 373 -25.73 -23.19 6.38
CA LEU A 373 -26.63 -23.36 5.26
C LEU A 373 -26.41 -24.72 4.59
N ALA A 374 -27.52 -25.40 4.29
CA ALA A 374 -27.49 -26.65 3.54
C ALA A 374 -28.72 -26.74 2.61
N ALA A 375 -28.64 -27.57 1.58
CA ALA A 375 -29.80 -27.95 0.79
C ALA A 375 -30.62 -28.99 1.58
N ALA A 376 -31.93 -28.77 1.68
CA ALA A 376 -32.83 -29.75 2.26
C ALA A 376 -32.84 -31.05 1.44
N SER A 377 -33.14 -32.17 2.10
CA SER A 377 -33.36 -33.47 1.44
C SER A 377 -34.63 -33.51 0.59
N PHE A 378 -35.50 -32.50 0.68
CA PHE A 378 -36.71 -32.34 -0.11
C PHE A 378 -36.60 -31.10 -1.03
N SER A 379 -37.19 -31.20 -2.20
CA SER A 379 -37.19 -30.15 -3.22
C SER A 379 -38.42 -29.26 -3.14
N GLY A 380 -38.44 -28.17 -3.90
CA GLY A 380 -39.66 -27.38 -4.11
C GLY A 380 -40.79 -28.19 -4.76
N ALA A 381 -40.47 -29.19 -5.58
CA ALA A 381 -41.43 -30.11 -6.16
C ALA A 381 -42.07 -31.02 -5.11
N ASP A 382 -41.30 -31.46 -4.11
CA ASP A 382 -41.82 -32.29 -3.01
C ASP A 382 -42.81 -31.49 -2.16
N ILE A 383 -42.55 -30.20 -1.92
CA ILE A 383 -43.50 -29.31 -1.22
C ILE A 383 -44.79 -29.16 -2.04
N SER A 384 -44.67 -28.94 -3.35
CA SER A 384 -45.84 -28.83 -4.23
C SER A 384 -46.67 -30.13 -4.26
N THR A 385 -45.98 -31.27 -4.28
CA THR A 385 -46.62 -32.59 -4.20
C THR A 385 -47.36 -32.79 -2.87
N LEU A 386 -46.72 -32.43 -1.75
CA LEU A 386 -47.36 -32.48 -0.43
C LEU A 386 -48.58 -31.57 -0.35
N GLN A 387 -48.52 -30.36 -0.91
CA GLN A 387 -49.68 -29.45 -0.97
C GLN A 387 -50.82 -30.02 -1.80
N SER A 388 -50.52 -30.67 -2.93
CA SER A 388 -51.50 -31.38 -3.76
C SER A 388 -52.14 -32.55 -2.99
N ASN A 389 -51.31 -33.35 -2.29
CA ASN A 389 -51.78 -34.47 -1.48
C ASN A 389 -52.69 -34.00 -0.33
N VAL A 390 -52.36 -32.89 0.34
CA VAL A 390 -53.22 -32.29 1.37
C VAL A 390 -54.56 -31.86 0.78
N SER A 391 -54.57 -31.23 -0.39
CA SER A 391 -55.82 -30.84 -1.09
C SER A 391 -56.67 -32.06 -1.46
N THR A 392 -56.00 -33.12 -1.94
CA THR A 392 -56.67 -34.39 -2.26
C THR A 392 -57.26 -35.01 -1.02
N LEU A 393 -56.54 -35.09 0.11
CA LEU A 393 -57.05 -35.62 1.38
C LEU A 393 -58.23 -34.79 1.91
N GLN A 394 -58.20 -33.47 1.78
CA GLN A 394 -59.33 -32.61 2.15
C GLN A 394 -60.56 -32.92 1.33
N THR A 395 -60.41 -33.19 0.03
CA THR A 395 -61.54 -33.59 -0.85
C THR A 395 -62.06 -34.95 -0.45
N GLN A 396 -61.19 -35.95 -0.21
CA GLN A 396 -61.58 -37.29 0.26
C GLN A 396 -62.29 -37.24 1.61
N MET A 397 -61.86 -36.40 2.54
CA MET A 397 -62.51 -36.14 3.81
C MET A 397 -63.93 -35.57 3.61
N ARG A 398 -64.12 -34.62 2.72
CA ARG A 398 -65.43 -34.06 2.39
C ARG A 398 -66.36 -35.15 1.79
N GLN A 399 -65.85 -35.98 0.88
CA GLN A 399 -66.55 -37.11 0.31
C GLN A 399 -66.98 -38.15 1.37
N ALA A 400 -66.06 -38.43 2.33
CA ALA A 400 -66.38 -39.32 3.45
C ALA A 400 -67.49 -38.77 4.37
N PHE A 401 -67.41 -37.43 4.66
CA PHE A 401 -68.46 -36.76 5.43
C PHE A 401 -69.84 -36.74 4.69
N GLU A 402 -69.79 -36.53 3.37
CA GLU A 402 -70.99 -36.61 2.53
C GLU A 402 -71.54 -38.02 2.51
N GLY A 403 -70.69 -39.06 2.40
CA GLY A 403 -71.10 -40.44 2.53
C GLY A 403 -71.81 -40.77 3.88
N THR A 404 -71.26 -40.12 4.96
CA THR A 404 -71.91 -40.24 6.28
C THR A 404 -73.25 -39.50 6.32
N ALA A 405 -73.40 -38.35 5.72
CA ALA A 405 -74.64 -37.60 5.61
C ALA A 405 -75.66 -38.39 4.78
N ILE A 406 -75.23 -39.05 3.69
CA ILE A 406 -76.04 -39.97 2.87
C ILE A 406 -76.51 -41.14 3.74
N ALA A 407 -75.66 -41.78 4.54
CA ALA A 407 -76.03 -42.88 5.43
C ALA A 407 -77.10 -42.47 6.48
N ILE A 408 -76.91 -41.27 7.05
CA ILE A 408 -77.88 -40.66 8.00
C ILE A 408 -79.22 -40.42 7.31
N ALA A 409 -79.22 -39.83 6.09
CA ALA A 409 -80.41 -39.55 5.32
C ALA A 409 -81.20 -40.88 4.99
N MET A 410 -80.42 -41.94 4.77
CA MET A 410 -81.02 -43.27 4.53
C MET A 410 -81.53 -43.98 5.79
N GLY A 411 -81.29 -43.38 6.97
CA GLY A 411 -81.91 -43.89 8.23
C GLY A 411 -83.41 -44.05 8.07
N GLY A 412 -83.93 -45.23 8.43
CA GLY A 412 -85.28 -45.63 8.06
C GLY A 412 -86.42 -44.84 8.70
N SER A 413 -87.49 -44.70 7.94
CA SER A 413 -88.82 -44.43 8.44
C SER A 413 -89.56 -45.75 8.64
N ALA A 414 -90.39 -45.83 9.65
CA ALA A 414 -91.20 -47.00 9.87
C ALA A 414 -92.46 -47.00 8.99
N LEU A 415 -92.81 -48.13 8.43
CA LEU A 415 -94.10 -48.30 7.73
C LEU A 415 -95.22 -48.47 8.78
N PRO A 416 -96.21 -47.54 8.80
CA PRO A 416 -97.37 -47.74 9.73
C PRO A 416 -97.98 -49.08 9.60
N SER A 417 -98.52 -49.65 10.70
CA SER A 417 -99.04 -51.01 10.76
C SER A 417 -100.26 -51.24 9.88
N ASP A 418 -101.01 -50.19 9.61
CA ASP A 418 -102.22 -50.14 8.80
C ASP A 418 -102.02 -49.94 7.29
N LYS A 419 -100.72 -49.63 6.88
CA LYS A 419 -100.36 -49.30 5.49
C LYS A 419 -99.58 -50.41 4.82
N ARG A 420 -99.81 -50.58 3.52
CA ARG A 420 -99.05 -51.57 2.70
C ARG A 420 -97.84 -50.98 2.03
N PHE A 421 -97.84 -49.64 1.76
CA PHE A 421 -96.75 -48.92 1.10
C PHE A 421 -96.51 -47.60 1.82
N ALA A 422 -95.17 -47.18 1.87
CA ALA A 422 -94.79 -45.89 2.30
C ALA A 422 -93.64 -45.42 1.42
N VAL A 423 -93.60 -44.10 1.15
CA VAL A 423 -92.50 -43.41 0.55
C VAL A 423 -92.02 -42.33 1.55
N SER A 424 -90.80 -42.26 1.75
CA SER A 424 -90.18 -41.32 2.71
C SER A 424 -89.04 -40.50 2.07
N THR A 425 -88.96 -39.25 2.44
CA THR A 425 -87.76 -38.40 2.15
C THR A 425 -87.17 -38.00 3.48
N ASN A 426 -85.86 -38.18 3.63
CA ASN A 426 -85.15 -37.82 4.83
C ASN A 426 -83.97 -36.94 4.47
N TRP A 427 -83.61 -36.01 5.37
CA TRP A 427 -82.49 -35.18 5.29
C TRP A 427 -81.40 -35.64 6.27
N GLY A 428 -80.18 -35.79 5.76
CA GLY A 428 -79.00 -36.13 6.57
C GLY A 428 -77.93 -34.99 6.51
N THR A 429 -77.42 -34.67 7.63
CA THR A 429 -76.29 -33.68 7.69
C THR A 429 -75.20 -34.22 8.59
N PHE A 430 -73.95 -34.05 8.16
CA PHE A 430 -72.78 -34.39 8.95
C PHE A 430 -71.63 -33.48 8.61
N ARG A 431 -71.07 -32.78 9.62
CA ARG A 431 -69.95 -31.86 9.49
C ARG A 431 -70.04 -30.90 8.28
N GLY A 432 -71.22 -30.30 8.10
CA GLY A 432 -71.51 -29.34 7.04
C GLY A 432 -71.81 -29.95 5.65
N GLN A 433 -71.74 -31.26 5.52
CA GLN A 433 -72.22 -31.95 4.30
C GLN A 433 -73.66 -32.37 4.47
N ASN A 434 -74.46 -32.22 3.39
CA ASN A 434 -75.86 -32.47 3.38
C ASN A 434 -76.20 -33.50 2.31
N ALA A 435 -77.24 -34.34 2.61
CA ALA A 435 -77.79 -35.34 1.68
C ALA A 435 -79.25 -35.46 1.86
N MET A 436 -79.95 -35.86 0.81
CA MET A 436 -81.37 -36.19 0.83
C MET A 436 -81.62 -37.62 0.31
N SER A 437 -82.48 -38.29 0.94
CA SER A 437 -82.86 -39.66 0.52
C SER A 437 -84.34 -39.75 0.07
N LEU A 438 -84.60 -40.68 -0.83
CA LEU A 438 -85.90 -41.12 -1.20
C LEU A 438 -85.93 -42.63 -0.89
N GLY A 439 -86.83 -43.01 0.01
CA GLY A 439 -87.04 -44.42 0.42
C GLY A 439 -88.42 -44.88 0.11
N ALA A 440 -88.56 -46.16 -0.16
CA ALA A 440 -89.86 -46.87 -0.34
C ALA A 440 -89.90 -48.12 0.52
N GLN A 441 -91.04 -48.42 1.07
CA GLN A 441 -91.31 -49.61 1.87
C GLN A 441 -92.56 -50.27 1.39
N MET A 442 -92.55 -51.63 1.38
CA MET A 442 -93.74 -52.46 0.99
C MET A 442 -93.87 -53.62 1.97
N ARG A 443 -95.08 -53.76 2.55
CA ARG A 443 -95.43 -54.87 3.42
C ARG A 443 -95.91 -56.04 2.58
N LEU A 444 -95.18 -57.15 2.65
CA LEU A 444 -95.52 -58.37 1.95
C LEU A 444 -96.56 -59.13 2.72
N ASN A 445 -96.43 -59.25 4.03
CA ASN A 445 -97.41 -59.89 4.95
C ASN A 445 -97.26 -59.23 6.35
N GLN A 446 -98.02 -59.77 7.36
CA GLN A 446 -97.95 -59.19 8.73
C GLN A 446 -96.54 -59.23 9.39
N TYR A 447 -95.61 -60.05 8.88
CA TYR A 447 -94.29 -60.27 9.45
C TYR A 447 -93.19 -59.75 8.60
N VAL A 448 -93.35 -59.42 7.31
CA VAL A 448 -92.26 -59.07 6.39
C VAL A 448 -92.51 -57.78 5.68
N VAL A 449 -91.53 -56.83 5.76
CA VAL A 449 -91.50 -55.58 5.06
C VAL A 449 -90.24 -55.49 4.23
N LEU A 450 -90.37 -55.29 2.93
CA LEU A 450 -89.24 -54.88 2.06
C LEU A 450 -89.05 -53.37 2.17
N ASN A 451 -87.80 -52.95 2.24
CA ASN A 451 -87.45 -51.52 2.22
C ASN A 451 -86.25 -51.27 1.29
N GLY A 452 -86.26 -50.15 0.62
CA GLY A 452 -85.22 -49.75 -0.26
C GLY A 452 -85.20 -48.24 -0.39
N GLY A 453 -84.07 -47.67 -0.78
CA GLY A 453 -83.97 -46.25 -0.98
C GLY A 453 -82.65 -45.86 -1.61
N VAL A 454 -82.65 -44.67 -2.18
CA VAL A 454 -81.45 -44.00 -2.71
C VAL A 454 -81.29 -42.67 -2.01
N ALA A 455 -80.05 -42.24 -1.85
CA ALA A 455 -79.74 -40.90 -1.33
C ALA A 455 -78.60 -40.23 -2.14
N ALA A 456 -78.69 -38.97 -2.26
CA ALA A 456 -77.64 -38.13 -2.95
C ALA A 456 -77.13 -37.00 -2.04
N GLY A 457 -75.88 -36.85 -2.06
CA GLY A 457 -75.19 -35.70 -1.44
C GLY A 457 -75.21 -34.47 -2.34
N PHE A 458 -75.17 -33.30 -1.74
CA PHE A 458 -75.30 -32.03 -2.51
C PHE A 458 -73.98 -31.32 -2.83
N ALA A 459 -72.89 -31.75 -2.19
CA ALA A 459 -71.62 -30.99 -2.32
C ALA A 459 -70.60 -31.71 -3.21
N GLN A 460 -70.47 -33.03 -3.09
CA GLN A 460 -69.47 -33.83 -3.81
C GLN A 460 -70.11 -34.82 -4.82
N GLY A 461 -71.43 -34.81 -4.93
CA GLY A 461 -72.15 -35.64 -5.86
C GLY A 461 -72.18 -37.14 -5.51
N GLY A 462 -71.92 -37.47 -4.25
CA GLY A 462 -71.99 -38.86 -3.78
C GLY A 462 -73.44 -39.43 -3.83
N VAL A 463 -73.53 -40.66 -4.22
CA VAL A 463 -74.84 -41.39 -4.25
C VAL A 463 -74.74 -42.68 -3.44
N GLY A 464 -75.74 -42.95 -2.64
CA GLY A 464 -75.82 -44.16 -1.86
C GLY A 464 -77.15 -44.85 -2.06
N GLY A 465 -77.20 -46.14 -1.92
CA GLY A 465 -78.43 -46.94 -1.97
C GLY A 465 -78.51 -47.99 -0.89
N ARG A 466 -79.70 -48.31 -0.43
CA ARG A 466 -79.96 -49.44 0.48
C ARG A 466 -81.09 -50.31 -0.01
N ALA A 467 -80.98 -51.52 0.28
CA ALA A 467 -82.11 -52.50 0.18
C ALA A 467 -82.10 -53.38 1.43
N GLY A 468 -83.25 -53.66 1.94
CA GLY A 468 -83.33 -54.44 3.16
C GLY A 468 -84.70 -55.11 3.32
N VAL A 469 -84.73 -56.11 4.15
CA VAL A 469 -85.92 -56.79 4.57
C VAL A 469 -86.01 -56.69 6.08
N THR A 470 -87.18 -56.32 6.58
CA THR A 470 -87.44 -56.30 8.02
C THR A 470 -88.43 -57.45 8.29
N VAL A 471 -88.09 -58.37 9.17
CA VAL A 471 -88.90 -59.45 9.64
C VAL A 471 -89.28 -59.22 11.09
N ALA A 472 -90.56 -59.27 11.43
CA ALA A 472 -91.05 -59.11 12.79
C ALA A 472 -91.82 -60.39 13.16
N TRP A 473 -91.70 -60.85 14.40
CA TRP A 473 -92.34 -62.01 14.91
C TRP A 473 -93.08 -61.69 16.23
#